data_7bc4acae5231129958785502a839a49b
#
_entry.id   7bc4acae5231129958785502a839a49b
#
_cell.length_a   1.000
_cell.length_b   1.000
_cell.length_c   1.000
_cell.angle_alpha   90.00
_cell.angle_beta   90.00
_cell.angle_gamma   90.00
#
_symmetry.space_group_name_H-M   'P 1'
#
loop_
_entity.id
_entity.type
_entity.pdbx_description
1 polymer ?
#
loop_
_entity_poly.entity_id
_entity_poly.type
_entity_poly.pdbx_seq_one_letter_code
_entity_poly.pdbx_strand_id
1 'polypeptide(L)'
;MMCKSNKSAYVEYGTNTIIQNKERIDIEDIYVIVDNQNYIRFVQKSTNEIIEFYASNMFNINAYPQELRTLIEVTNKQKLLFTSFYTALQHYVLQVKGYLPRISYKNFILFPASYTLPKDFDFKNKDVTLKNIYEYIKEMKKKYNFSNLVSVGPLDQRMLLNVENRVHLNILYNLLKGDSTLRIYENIFEESNLPIYDENNEKYVSEIIVHLSPCQKKYKDKLILPDDIQYIDTNKYLMYSKFPLENWLSIKLYSNDDVHNHILINSISKLNNILKQKQYNSRLFFIRYKDPKSHIRLRIKYSNEKLKDIVGLVSDMIKDLKENNLITECVMDTYFQEFERYGGANNFYFAEETFFSNSELAIGLLKLYEYNFTKLKLTDLFIISCYKLIEDLDINSEDKLYYLENFNIGKKYNKEFEQIKIRTGHYLKNHDNWQNYRTSEEGIRLLINLDNYENDFISYWNKINSSINSKERKKGILLSIFHMQFNRMIGINRKLENRTMGYLRKIIYNQIMREKYYGKK
;
A
#
# COMPACT_ATOMS: atom_id res chain seq x y z
N MET A 1 -14.02 8.96 -20.81
CA MET A 1 -14.24 9.47 -19.45
C MET A 1 -15.17 10.68 -19.53
N MET A 2 -16.27 10.70 -18.80
CA MET A 2 -17.19 11.84 -18.80
C MET A 2 -16.82 12.79 -17.68
N CYS A 3 -16.69 14.05 -18.03
CA CYS A 3 -16.49 15.15 -17.11
C CYS A 3 -17.78 15.95 -17.02
N LYS A 4 -18.21 16.38 -15.85
CA LYS A 4 -19.41 17.18 -15.69
C LYS A 4 -19.10 18.51 -15.02
N SER A 5 -19.05 19.56 -15.84
CA SER A 5 -19.61 20.85 -15.50
C SER A 5 -21.11 20.84 -15.96
N ASN A 6 -21.82 21.94 -15.85
CA ASN A 6 -23.19 22.05 -16.40
C ASN A 6 -23.33 21.69 -17.90
N LYS A 7 -22.24 21.41 -18.60
CA LYS A 7 -22.12 20.93 -19.97
C LYS A 7 -21.42 19.58 -19.96
N SER A 8 -21.89 18.61 -20.73
CA SER A 8 -21.23 17.33 -20.90
C SER A 8 -19.99 17.51 -21.76
N ALA A 9 -18.83 17.56 -21.15
CA ALA A 9 -17.53 17.55 -21.81
C ALA A 9 -16.83 16.21 -21.60
N TYR A 10 -15.79 15.91 -22.36
CA TYR A 10 -15.00 14.70 -22.19
C TYR A 10 -13.51 15.03 -22.15
N VAL A 11 -12.78 14.22 -21.40
CA VAL A 11 -11.31 14.19 -21.41
C VAL A 11 -10.89 12.91 -22.10
N GLU A 12 -10.06 13.04 -23.12
CA GLU A 12 -9.54 11.91 -23.88
C GLU A 12 -8.27 11.40 -23.20
N TYR A 13 -8.16 10.08 -23.04
CA TYR A 13 -6.98 9.44 -22.50
C TYR A 13 -6.68 8.18 -23.30
N GLY A 14 -5.57 8.21 -24.05
CA GLY A 14 -5.00 7.04 -24.72
C GLY A 14 -5.84 6.45 -25.87
N THR A 15 -6.87 7.14 -26.35
CA THR A 15 -7.70 6.71 -27.47
C THR A 15 -7.94 7.86 -28.44
N ASN A 16 -7.98 7.55 -29.74
CA ASN A 16 -8.31 8.53 -30.80
C ASN A 16 -9.83 8.54 -31.12
N THR A 17 -10.67 8.30 -30.13
CA THR A 17 -12.13 8.24 -30.39
C THR A 17 -12.71 9.64 -30.32
N ILE A 18 -13.06 10.20 -31.47
CA ILE A 18 -13.75 11.47 -31.57
C ILE A 18 -15.23 11.25 -31.19
N ILE A 19 -15.64 11.77 -30.04
CA ILE A 19 -17.06 11.81 -29.65
C ILE A 19 -17.66 13.07 -30.31
N GLN A 20 -18.46 12.87 -31.34
CA GLN A 20 -19.13 13.96 -32.03
C GLN A 20 -20.05 14.75 -31.07
N ASN A 21 -20.05 16.09 -31.20
CA ASN A 21 -20.91 17.02 -30.47
C ASN A 21 -20.67 17.18 -28.95
N LYS A 22 -19.50 16.91 -28.43
CA LYS A 22 -19.13 17.22 -27.04
C LYS A 22 -17.88 18.07 -27.00
N GLU A 23 -17.84 19.00 -26.07
CA GLU A 23 -16.68 19.83 -25.81
C GLU A 23 -15.53 18.96 -25.26
N ARG A 24 -14.35 19.04 -25.86
CA ARG A 24 -13.13 18.38 -25.40
C ARG A 24 -12.43 19.29 -24.40
N ILE A 25 -12.08 18.75 -23.24
CA ILE A 25 -11.23 19.42 -22.25
C ILE A 25 -9.85 18.76 -22.30
N ASP A 26 -8.83 19.55 -22.56
CA ASP A 26 -7.46 19.06 -22.51
C ASP A 26 -7.05 18.85 -21.05
N ILE A 27 -6.29 17.79 -20.80
CA ILE A 27 -5.82 17.46 -19.44
C ILE A 27 -4.92 18.55 -18.87
N GLU A 28 -4.22 19.30 -19.72
CA GLU A 28 -3.37 20.44 -19.35
C GLU A 28 -4.19 21.67 -18.91
N ASP A 29 -5.49 21.73 -19.27
CA ASP A 29 -6.44 22.76 -18.80
C ASP A 29 -7.09 22.40 -17.45
N ILE A 30 -6.59 21.35 -16.77
CA ILE A 30 -7.15 20.88 -15.50
C ILE A 30 -6.17 21.15 -14.37
N TYR A 31 -6.60 21.94 -13.40
CA TYR A 31 -5.88 22.15 -12.15
C TYR A 31 -6.41 21.27 -11.04
N VAL A 32 -5.53 20.93 -10.13
CA VAL A 32 -5.86 20.29 -8.85
C VAL A 32 -5.74 21.35 -7.77
N ILE A 33 -6.82 21.59 -7.05
CA ILE A 33 -6.82 22.51 -5.92
C ILE A 33 -7.24 21.81 -4.63
N VAL A 34 -6.85 22.37 -3.50
CA VAL A 34 -7.38 21.98 -2.18
C VAL A 34 -8.33 23.09 -1.76
N ASP A 35 -9.61 22.76 -1.55
CA ASP A 35 -10.59 23.75 -1.10
C ASP A 35 -10.46 24.09 0.41
N ASN A 36 -11.21 25.08 0.86
CA ASN A 36 -11.20 25.52 2.26
C ASN A 36 -11.66 24.46 3.28
N GLN A 37 -12.21 23.34 2.80
CA GLN A 37 -12.60 22.19 3.61
C GLN A 37 -11.56 21.06 3.56
N ASN A 38 -10.38 21.33 2.99
CA ASN A 38 -9.30 20.38 2.74
C ASN A 38 -9.69 19.21 1.78
N TYR A 39 -10.62 19.45 0.86
CA TYR A 39 -10.91 18.50 -0.20
C TYR A 39 -10.14 18.83 -1.48
N ILE A 40 -9.65 17.78 -2.13
CA ILE A 40 -9.04 17.90 -3.46
C ILE A 40 -10.16 18.10 -4.49
N ARG A 41 -10.06 19.14 -5.31
CA ARG A 41 -10.98 19.44 -6.42
C ARG A 41 -10.21 19.53 -7.73
N PHE A 42 -10.88 19.17 -8.81
CA PHE A 42 -10.40 19.44 -10.16
C PHE A 42 -11.14 20.66 -10.70
N VAL A 43 -10.41 21.59 -11.29
CA VAL A 43 -10.95 22.85 -11.81
C VAL A 43 -10.43 23.05 -13.22
N GLN A 44 -11.32 23.42 -14.14
CA GLN A 44 -10.92 23.84 -15.48
C GLN A 44 -10.28 25.22 -15.41
N LYS A 45 -9.05 25.34 -15.88
CA LYS A 45 -8.25 26.58 -15.83
C LYS A 45 -8.90 27.72 -16.62
N SER A 46 -9.40 27.40 -17.81
CA SER A 46 -9.99 28.37 -18.73
C SER A 46 -11.33 28.94 -18.26
N THR A 47 -12.10 28.17 -17.48
CA THR A 47 -13.46 28.55 -17.05
C THR A 47 -13.62 28.75 -15.54
N ASN A 48 -12.64 28.32 -14.75
CA ASN A 48 -12.70 28.24 -13.28
C ASN A 48 -13.88 27.39 -12.76
N GLU A 49 -14.37 26.44 -13.56
CA GLU A 49 -15.46 25.55 -13.17
C GLU A 49 -14.92 24.23 -12.58
N ILE A 50 -15.63 23.70 -11.59
CA ILE A 50 -15.28 22.40 -11.00
C ILE A 50 -15.57 21.30 -12.01
N ILE A 51 -14.58 20.43 -12.20
CA ILE A 51 -14.66 19.24 -13.04
C ILE A 51 -14.82 18.01 -12.17
N GLU A 52 -15.73 17.14 -12.53
CA GLU A 52 -15.95 15.86 -11.89
C GLU A 52 -15.78 14.74 -12.90
N PHE A 53 -14.99 13.74 -12.54
CA PHE A 53 -14.69 12.61 -13.42
C PHE A 53 -15.55 11.40 -13.11
N TYR A 54 -16.18 10.85 -14.13
CA TYR A 54 -17.02 9.65 -14.04
C TYR A 54 -16.62 8.62 -15.08
N ALA A 55 -16.62 7.36 -14.68
CA ALA A 55 -16.62 6.27 -15.64
C ALA A 55 -18.03 6.16 -16.26
N SER A 56 -18.09 6.00 -17.58
CA SER A 56 -19.36 5.83 -18.30
C SER A 56 -19.88 4.39 -18.28
N ASN A 57 -19.21 3.49 -17.60
CA ASN A 57 -19.54 2.06 -17.51
C ASN A 57 -19.27 1.53 -16.10
N MET A 58 -19.70 0.29 -15.83
CA MET A 58 -19.48 -0.43 -14.58
C MET A 58 -18.18 -1.23 -14.55
N PHE A 59 -17.24 -0.89 -15.43
CA PHE A 59 -15.94 -1.55 -15.46
C PHE A 59 -15.22 -1.41 -14.13
N ASN A 60 -14.54 -2.46 -13.69
CA ASN A 60 -13.85 -2.47 -12.40
C ASN A 60 -12.81 -1.33 -12.35
N ILE A 61 -13.01 -0.38 -11.45
CA ILE A 61 -12.13 0.79 -11.29
C ILE A 61 -10.67 0.40 -11.03
N ASN A 62 -10.42 -0.77 -10.43
CA ASN A 62 -9.07 -1.26 -10.18
C ASN A 62 -8.34 -1.73 -11.45
N ALA A 63 -9.06 -1.93 -12.55
CA ALA A 63 -8.49 -2.29 -13.84
C ALA A 63 -8.19 -1.08 -14.74
N TYR A 64 -8.55 0.14 -14.30
CA TYR A 64 -8.15 1.36 -15.01
C TYR A 64 -6.67 1.68 -14.77
N PRO A 65 -6.01 2.38 -15.72
CA PRO A 65 -4.73 3.03 -15.47
C PRO A 65 -4.76 3.88 -14.20
N GLN A 66 -3.64 3.93 -13.49
CA GLN A 66 -3.58 4.56 -12.15
C GLN A 66 -4.01 6.03 -12.18
N GLU A 67 -3.69 6.75 -13.25
CA GLU A 67 -4.02 8.16 -13.45
C GLU A 67 -5.55 8.36 -13.52
N LEU A 68 -6.23 7.59 -14.38
CA LEU A 68 -7.69 7.65 -14.51
C LEU A 68 -8.41 7.23 -13.23
N ARG A 69 -7.90 6.17 -12.61
CA ARG A 69 -8.41 5.71 -11.33
C ARG A 69 -8.34 6.80 -10.27
N THR A 70 -7.20 7.50 -10.17
CA THR A 70 -7.01 8.59 -9.21
C THR A 70 -8.03 9.71 -9.43
N LEU A 71 -8.24 10.13 -10.67
CA LEU A 71 -9.23 11.18 -11.00
C LEU A 71 -10.65 10.79 -10.57
N ILE A 72 -11.05 9.55 -10.85
CA ILE A 72 -12.38 9.03 -10.49
C ILE A 72 -12.51 8.86 -8.97
N GLU A 73 -11.51 8.29 -8.29
CA GLU A 73 -11.54 8.08 -6.84
C GLU A 73 -11.58 9.39 -6.07
N VAL A 74 -10.82 10.41 -6.47
CA VAL A 74 -10.85 11.73 -5.86
C VAL A 74 -12.22 12.37 -5.99
N THR A 75 -12.83 12.31 -7.19
CA THR A 75 -14.19 12.79 -7.42
C THR A 75 -15.21 12.06 -6.54
N ASN A 76 -15.09 10.75 -6.42
CA ASN A 76 -16.05 9.91 -5.71
C ASN A 76 -15.95 10.01 -4.18
N LYS A 77 -14.75 10.27 -3.63
CA LYS A 77 -14.56 10.39 -2.16
C LYS A 77 -15.45 11.45 -1.50
N GLN A 78 -15.90 12.43 -2.24
CA GLN A 78 -16.67 13.56 -1.72
C GLN A 78 -18.18 13.39 -1.89
N LYS A 79 -18.62 12.27 -2.45
CA LYS A 79 -20.02 12.00 -2.72
C LYS A 79 -20.53 10.84 -1.89
N LEU A 80 -21.76 11.00 -1.39
CA LEU A 80 -22.57 9.87 -0.94
C LEU A 80 -22.93 9.05 -2.19
N LEU A 81 -22.08 8.08 -2.53
CA LEU A 81 -22.40 7.16 -3.59
C LEU A 81 -23.47 6.19 -3.12
N PHE A 82 -24.45 5.92 -3.96
CA PHE A 82 -25.40 4.83 -3.75
C PHE A 82 -24.67 3.49 -3.52
N THR A 83 -23.48 3.34 -4.11
CA THR A 83 -22.56 2.22 -3.84
C THR A 83 -22.23 2.05 -2.37
N SER A 84 -22.11 3.12 -1.59
CA SER A 84 -21.84 3.03 -0.14
C SER A 84 -23.02 2.39 0.60
N PHE A 85 -24.25 2.76 0.24
CA PHE A 85 -25.46 2.15 0.77
C PHE A 85 -25.59 0.69 0.32
N TYR A 86 -25.36 0.43 -0.97
CA TYR A 86 -25.43 -0.91 -1.53
C TYR A 86 -24.36 -1.84 -0.92
N THR A 87 -23.15 -1.34 -0.73
CA THR A 87 -22.05 -2.10 -0.07
C THR A 87 -22.39 -2.40 1.38
N ALA A 88 -22.95 -1.43 2.13
CA ALA A 88 -23.40 -1.66 3.50
C ALA A 88 -24.54 -2.70 3.56
N LEU A 89 -25.49 -2.60 2.63
CA LEU A 89 -26.59 -3.57 2.50
C LEU A 89 -26.07 -4.95 2.14
N GLN A 90 -25.12 -5.07 1.20
CA GLN A 90 -24.48 -6.33 0.87
C GLN A 90 -23.75 -6.93 2.08
N HIS A 91 -23.00 -6.11 2.81
CA HIS A 91 -22.28 -6.57 4.00
C HIS A 91 -23.25 -7.13 5.06
N TYR A 92 -24.37 -6.44 5.29
CA TYR A 92 -25.42 -6.91 6.18
C TYR A 92 -26.05 -8.22 5.68
N VAL A 93 -26.40 -8.27 4.39
CA VAL A 93 -27.00 -9.44 3.74
C VAL A 93 -26.10 -10.67 3.83
N LEU A 94 -24.78 -10.51 3.64
CA LEU A 94 -23.83 -11.62 3.73
C LEU A 94 -23.72 -12.20 5.15
N GLN A 95 -24.09 -11.44 6.17
CA GLN A 95 -24.11 -11.92 7.56
C GLN A 95 -25.40 -12.71 7.90
N VAL A 96 -26.47 -12.51 7.15
CA VAL A 96 -27.75 -13.20 7.37
C VAL A 96 -27.64 -14.63 6.87
N LYS A 97 -27.78 -15.60 7.76
CA LYS A 97 -27.85 -17.03 7.40
C LYS A 97 -29.30 -17.45 7.17
N GLY A 98 -29.50 -18.40 6.27
CA GLY A 98 -30.82 -18.87 5.89
C GLY A 98 -31.50 -17.96 4.87
N TYR A 99 -32.82 -17.82 4.99
CA TYR A 99 -33.64 -17.07 4.05
C TYR A 99 -33.57 -15.55 4.28
N LEU A 100 -33.39 -14.81 3.20
CA LEU A 100 -33.52 -13.37 3.14
C LEU A 100 -34.63 -13.02 2.14
N PRO A 101 -35.69 -12.31 2.53
CA PRO A 101 -36.74 -11.88 1.60
C PRO A 101 -36.22 -10.84 0.62
N ARG A 102 -36.92 -10.66 -0.49
CA ARG A 102 -36.67 -9.59 -1.47
C ARG A 102 -36.75 -8.23 -0.78
N ILE A 103 -35.73 -7.41 -0.99
CA ILE A 103 -35.70 -6.03 -0.52
C ILE A 103 -35.98 -5.13 -1.74
N SER A 104 -37.08 -4.40 -1.69
CA SER A 104 -37.47 -3.50 -2.79
C SER A 104 -37.86 -2.12 -2.27
N TYR A 105 -37.67 -1.14 -3.11
CA TYR A 105 -38.14 0.22 -2.89
C TYR A 105 -38.95 0.66 -4.11
N LYS A 106 -40.25 0.85 -3.92
CA LYS A 106 -41.18 1.05 -5.03
C LYS A 106 -41.03 -0.08 -6.07
N ASN A 107 -40.72 0.26 -7.32
CA ASN A 107 -40.55 -0.69 -8.42
C ASN A 107 -39.10 -1.21 -8.57
N PHE A 108 -38.18 -0.80 -7.67
CA PHE A 108 -36.79 -1.22 -7.73
C PHE A 108 -36.55 -2.40 -6.78
N ILE A 109 -35.97 -3.47 -7.30
CA ILE A 109 -35.45 -4.56 -6.48
C ILE A 109 -34.04 -4.16 -6.05
N LEU A 110 -33.86 -3.81 -4.76
CA LEU A 110 -32.56 -3.45 -4.20
C LEU A 110 -31.74 -4.70 -3.93
N PHE A 111 -32.39 -5.79 -3.52
CA PHE A 111 -31.78 -7.07 -3.31
C PHE A 111 -32.78 -8.20 -3.57
N PRO A 112 -32.47 -9.21 -4.39
CA PRO A 112 -33.35 -10.32 -4.67
C PRO A 112 -33.51 -11.24 -3.45
N ALA A 113 -34.63 -11.95 -3.34
CA ALA A 113 -34.79 -12.95 -2.34
C ALA A 113 -33.71 -14.03 -2.49
N SER A 114 -33.22 -14.53 -1.39
CA SER A 114 -32.12 -15.51 -1.40
C SER A 114 -32.06 -16.36 -0.15
N TYR A 115 -31.38 -17.49 -0.23
CA TYR A 115 -31.14 -18.34 0.92
C TYR A 115 -29.74 -18.99 0.87
N THR A 116 -29.22 -19.32 2.03
CA THR A 116 -27.97 -20.09 2.18
C THR A 116 -28.30 -21.49 2.67
N LEU A 117 -27.39 -22.44 2.44
CA LEU A 117 -27.51 -23.75 3.06
C LEU A 117 -27.47 -23.63 4.60
N PRO A 118 -28.23 -24.44 5.32
CA PRO A 118 -28.13 -24.54 6.77
C PRO A 118 -26.80 -25.16 7.19
N LYS A 119 -26.43 -24.96 8.47
CA LYS A 119 -25.14 -25.46 9.01
C LYS A 119 -25.02 -27.01 8.95
N ASP A 120 -26.13 -27.70 8.83
CA ASP A 120 -26.15 -29.16 8.72
C ASP A 120 -25.62 -29.70 7.38
N PHE A 121 -25.51 -28.83 6.37
CA PHE A 121 -24.86 -29.13 5.09
C PHE A 121 -23.37 -28.89 5.20
N ASP A 122 -22.69 -29.69 6.00
CA ASP A 122 -21.23 -29.63 6.16
C ASP A 122 -20.57 -30.66 5.24
N PHE A 123 -20.13 -30.21 4.07
CA PHE A 123 -19.47 -31.04 3.05
C PHE A 123 -18.12 -31.62 3.50
N LYS A 124 -17.56 -31.14 4.61
CA LYS A 124 -16.26 -31.62 5.12
C LYS A 124 -16.42 -32.80 6.10
N ASN A 125 -17.49 -32.78 6.90
CA ASN A 125 -17.66 -33.71 8.01
C ASN A 125 -18.90 -34.60 7.85
N LYS A 126 -19.74 -34.37 6.82
CA LYS A 126 -20.95 -35.13 6.55
C LYS A 126 -21.05 -35.52 5.08
N ASP A 127 -21.60 -36.69 4.79
CA ASP A 127 -21.91 -37.14 3.43
C ASP A 127 -23.13 -36.40 2.87
N VAL A 128 -22.91 -35.15 2.43
CA VAL A 128 -23.93 -34.36 1.74
C VAL A 128 -24.03 -34.84 0.30
N THR A 129 -25.17 -35.39 -0.07
CA THR A 129 -25.43 -35.91 -1.41
C THR A 129 -26.21 -34.93 -2.28
N LEU A 130 -26.19 -35.16 -3.60
CA LEU A 130 -27.02 -34.41 -4.55
C LEU A 130 -28.51 -34.43 -4.15
N LYS A 131 -28.98 -35.59 -3.62
CA LYS A 131 -30.37 -35.78 -3.17
C LYS A 131 -30.69 -34.85 -2.01
N ASN A 132 -29.79 -34.71 -1.05
CA ASN A 132 -30.01 -33.80 0.11
C ASN A 132 -30.15 -32.36 -0.36
N ILE A 133 -29.34 -31.91 -1.33
CA ILE A 133 -29.44 -30.56 -1.89
C ILE A 133 -30.78 -30.39 -2.62
N TYR A 134 -31.17 -31.36 -3.45
CA TYR A 134 -32.44 -31.29 -4.16
C TYR A 134 -33.66 -31.21 -3.23
N GLU A 135 -33.72 -32.05 -2.21
CA GLU A 135 -34.83 -32.04 -1.22
C GLU A 135 -34.86 -30.71 -0.45
N TYR A 136 -33.71 -30.17 -0.07
CA TYR A 136 -33.64 -28.87 0.60
C TYR A 136 -34.16 -27.74 -0.33
N ILE A 137 -33.76 -27.72 -1.57
CA ILE A 137 -34.21 -26.72 -2.53
C ILE A 137 -35.71 -26.84 -2.77
N LYS A 138 -36.22 -28.06 -2.86
CA LYS A 138 -37.66 -28.33 -2.99
C LYS A 138 -38.47 -27.83 -1.78
N GLU A 139 -37.93 -27.98 -0.58
CA GLU A 139 -38.50 -27.42 0.63
C GLU A 139 -38.52 -25.89 0.59
N MET A 140 -37.36 -25.25 0.23
CA MET A 140 -37.27 -23.79 0.13
C MET A 140 -38.20 -23.22 -0.93
N LYS A 141 -38.32 -23.91 -2.08
CA LYS A 141 -39.28 -23.57 -3.12
C LYS A 141 -40.72 -23.57 -2.60
N LYS A 142 -41.12 -24.63 -1.88
CA LYS A 142 -42.47 -24.72 -1.30
C LYS A 142 -42.71 -23.67 -0.24
N LYS A 143 -41.72 -23.41 0.60
CA LYS A 143 -41.85 -22.50 1.76
C LYS A 143 -41.87 -21.04 1.38
N TYR A 144 -41.08 -20.64 0.39
CA TYR A 144 -40.82 -19.26 0.00
C TYR A 144 -41.23 -18.92 -1.43
N ASN A 145 -41.91 -19.83 -2.11
CA ASN A 145 -42.40 -19.64 -3.49
C ASN A 145 -41.31 -19.29 -4.53
N PHE A 146 -40.15 -19.95 -4.43
CA PHE A 146 -39.12 -19.80 -5.44
C PHE A 146 -39.50 -20.53 -6.75
N SER A 147 -39.08 -19.97 -7.90
CA SER A 147 -39.21 -20.64 -9.19
C SER A 147 -38.25 -21.83 -9.33
N ASN A 148 -38.39 -22.62 -10.40
CA ASN A 148 -37.42 -23.64 -10.75
C ASN A 148 -36.08 -23.06 -11.21
N LEU A 149 -36.10 -21.79 -11.65
CA LEU A 149 -34.91 -21.06 -12.05
C LEU A 149 -34.34 -20.29 -10.87
N VAL A 150 -33.11 -20.56 -10.53
CA VAL A 150 -32.38 -19.88 -9.47
C VAL A 150 -31.04 -19.35 -10.00
N SER A 151 -30.54 -18.27 -9.41
CA SER A 151 -29.23 -17.73 -9.76
C SER A 151 -28.23 -18.00 -8.64
N VAL A 152 -27.02 -18.45 -8.97
CA VAL A 152 -25.96 -18.75 -8.01
C VAL A 152 -24.63 -18.21 -8.52
N GLY A 153 -23.87 -17.58 -7.65
CA GLY A 153 -22.53 -17.03 -7.97
C GLY A 153 -22.25 -15.73 -7.20
N PRO A 154 -21.00 -15.29 -7.19
CA PRO A 154 -20.61 -14.06 -6.52
C PRO A 154 -21.00 -12.82 -7.35
N LEU A 155 -21.51 -11.80 -6.68
CA LEU A 155 -21.82 -10.48 -7.25
C LEU A 155 -22.63 -10.53 -8.55
N ASP A 156 -22.03 -10.12 -9.66
CA ASP A 156 -22.56 -10.08 -11.03
C ASP A 156 -22.29 -11.36 -11.83
N GLN A 157 -21.37 -12.21 -11.38
CA GLN A 157 -21.02 -13.48 -12.01
C GLN A 157 -21.99 -14.59 -11.58
N ARG A 158 -23.28 -14.41 -11.81
CA ARG A 158 -24.29 -15.37 -11.44
C ARG A 158 -24.67 -16.26 -12.61
N MET A 159 -24.73 -17.55 -12.33
CA MET A 159 -25.20 -18.55 -13.28
C MET A 159 -26.67 -18.88 -13.01
N LEU A 160 -27.49 -18.84 -14.06
CA LEU A 160 -28.89 -19.23 -14.00
C LEU A 160 -29.01 -20.75 -14.14
N LEU A 161 -29.60 -21.40 -13.14
CA LEU A 161 -29.73 -22.86 -13.06
C LEU A 161 -31.19 -23.26 -12.90
N ASN A 162 -31.62 -24.25 -13.68
CA ASN A 162 -32.91 -24.91 -13.48
C ASN A 162 -32.73 -26.12 -12.53
N VAL A 163 -33.29 -26.05 -11.33
CA VAL A 163 -33.12 -27.07 -10.29
C VAL A 163 -33.81 -28.41 -10.61
N GLU A 164 -34.73 -28.45 -11.57
CA GLU A 164 -35.33 -29.69 -12.06
C GLU A 164 -34.46 -30.38 -13.12
N ASN A 165 -33.45 -29.70 -13.66
CA ASN A 165 -32.50 -30.26 -14.58
C ASN A 165 -31.34 -30.92 -13.82
N ARG A 166 -31.13 -32.20 -13.99
CA ARG A 166 -30.10 -32.98 -13.30
C ARG A 166 -28.67 -32.44 -13.50
N VAL A 167 -28.38 -31.96 -14.71
CA VAL A 167 -27.04 -31.36 -15.02
C VAL A 167 -26.85 -30.06 -14.24
N HIS A 168 -27.85 -29.19 -14.27
CA HIS A 168 -27.82 -27.91 -13.55
C HIS A 168 -27.76 -28.14 -12.02
N LEU A 169 -28.49 -29.13 -11.52
CA LEU A 169 -28.43 -29.48 -10.10
C LEU A 169 -27.04 -30.00 -9.70
N ASN A 170 -26.37 -30.72 -10.58
CA ASN A 170 -25.00 -31.21 -10.36
C ASN A 170 -23.98 -30.03 -10.35
N ILE A 171 -24.16 -29.06 -11.24
CA ILE A 171 -23.37 -27.81 -11.22
C ILE A 171 -23.56 -27.09 -9.89
N LEU A 172 -24.81 -26.90 -9.47
CA LEU A 172 -25.15 -26.26 -8.19
C LEU A 172 -24.52 -26.97 -6.99
N TYR A 173 -24.60 -28.32 -6.97
CA TYR A 173 -23.95 -29.13 -5.95
C TYR A 173 -22.45 -28.88 -5.86
N ASN A 174 -21.77 -28.85 -7.01
CA ASN A 174 -20.31 -28.63 -7.05
C ASN A 174 -19.94 -27.21 -6.60
N LEU A 175 -20.71 -26.19 -6.98
CA LEU A 175 -20.52 -24.82 -6.53
C LEU A 175 -20.65 -24.71 -4.99
N LEU A 176 -21.71 -25.29 -4.42
CA LEU A 176 -21.98 -25.28 -2.98
C LEU A 176 -20.97 -26.13 -2.18
N LYS A 177 -20.45 -27.19 -2.80
CA LYS A 177 -19.36 -28.00 -2.22
C LYS A 177 -18.04 -27.22 -2.18
N GLY A 178 -17.78 -26.40 -3.18
CA GLY A 178 -16.61 -25.51 -3.22
C GLY A 178 -16.71 -24.36 -2.20
N ASP A 179 -17.89 -23.76 -2.09
CA ASP A 179 -18.19 -22.71 -1.12
C ASP A 179 -19.62 -22.88 -0.55
N SER A 180 -19.71 -23.48 0.62
CA SER A 180 -20.99 -23.71 1.31
C SER A 180 -21.66 -22.41 1.82
N THR A 181 -20.98 -21.26 1.71
CA THR A 181 -21.53 -19.96 2.10
C THR A 181 -22.25 -19.25 0.96
N LEU A 182 -22.18 -19.77 -0.25
CA LEU A 182 -22.86 -19.21 -1.41
C LEU A 182 -24.36 -19.10 -1.17
N ARG A 183 -24.93 -18.00 -1.65
CA ARG A 183 -26.37 -17.77 -1.64
C ARG A 183 -27.00 -18.23 -2.94
N ILE A 184 -28.18 -18.80 -2.83
CA ILE A 184 -29.05 -19.15 -3.94
C ILE A 184 -30.12 -18.05 -4.03
N TYR A 185 -30.17 -17.38 -5.15
CA TYR A 185 -31.04 -16.21 -5.39
C TYR A 185 -32.24 -16.60 -6.26
N GLU A 186 -33.37 -15.92 -6.03
CA GLU A 186 -34.49 -15.98 -6.96
C GLU A 186 -34.08 -15.47 -8.35
N ASN A 187 -34.74 -16.00 -9.39
CA ASN A 187 -34.61 -15.43 -10.74
C ASN A 187 -35.51 -14.18 -10.85
N ILE A 188 -34.87 -13.02 -11.05
CA ILE A 188 -35.58 -11.76 -11.31
C ILE A 188 -35.71 -11.43 -12.80
N PHE A 189 -35.07 -12.24 -13.66
CA PHE A 189 -35.06 -12.07 -15.10
C PHE A 189 -36.04 -13.06 -15.75
N GLU A 190 -37.34 -12.75 -15.66
CA GLU A 190 -38.33 -13.50 -16.42
C GLU A 190 -38.38 -12.95 -17.83
N GLU A 191 -38.43 -13.84 -18.83
CA GLU A 191 -38.44 -13.47 -20.25
C GLU A 191 -39.58 -12.51 -20.60
N SER A 192 -40.73 -12.68 -19.97
CA SER A 192 -41.87 -11.78 -20.12
C SER A 192 -41.60 -10.32 -19.74
N ASN A 193 -40.66 -10.08 -18.83
CA ASN A 193 -40.39 -8.79 -18.23
C ASN A 193 -39.13 -8.10 -18.78
N LEU A 194 -38.43 -8.71 -19.76
CA LEU A 194 -37.26 -8.11 -20.37
C LEU A 194 -37.66 -6.98 -21.33
N PRO A 195 -37.15 -5.73 -21.14
CA PRO A 195 -37.62 -4.57 -21.88
C PRO A 195 -36.95 -4.37 -23.24
N ILE A 196 -35.85 -5.08 -23.51
CA ILE A 196 -35.06 -4.92 -24.74
C ILE A 196 -35.16 -6.17 -25.59
N TYR A 197 -35.40 -6.01 -26.87
CA TYR A 197 -35.49 -7.06 -27.86
C TYR A 197 -34.82 -6.62 -29.17
N ASP A 198 -34.34 -7.58 -29.95
CA ASP A 198 -33.75 -7.36 -31.26
C ASP A 198 -34.82 -7.37 -32.40
N GLU A 199 -34.36 -7.27 -33.64
CA GLU A 199 -35.17 -7.30 -34.83
C GLU A 199 -35.95 -8.62 -35.01
N ASN A 200 -35.54 -9.69 -34.38
CA ASN A 200 -36.16 -11.02 -34.39
C ASN A 200 -37.11 -11.24 -33.19
N ASN A 201 -37.36 -10.21 -32.38
CA ASN A 201 -38.09 -10.29 -31.12
C ASN A 201 -37.43 -11.17 -30.03
N GLU A 202 -36.14 -11.45 -30.14
CA GLU A 202 -35.36 -12.08 -29.09
C GLU A 202 -35.12 -11.07 -27.97
N LYS A 203 -35.39 -11.49 -26.71
CA LYS A 203 -35.30 -10.61 -25.56
C LYS A 203 -33.95 -10.75 -24.83
N TYR A 204 -33.43 -9.61 -24.41
CA TYR A 204 -32.10 -9.54 -23.81
C TYR A 204 -32.14 -8.95 -22.40
N VAL A 205 -31.32 -9.54 -21.52
CA VAL A 205 -30.96 -8.90 -20.25
C VAL A 205 -30.06 -7.72 -20.57
N SER A 206 -30.41 -6.55 -20.06
CA SER A 206 -29.71 -5.29 -20.35
C SER A 206 -29.24 -4.61 -19.07
N GLU A 207 -28.10 -3.95 -19.16
CA GLU A 207 -27.59 -3.04 -18.15
C GLU A 207 -27.91 -1.61 -18.56
N ILE A 208 -28.58 -0.86 -17.69
CA ILE A 208 -28.96 0.52 -17.91
C ILE A 208 -28.23 1.40 -16.90
N ILE A 209 -27.39 2.30 -17.39
CA ILE A 209 -26.68 3.28 -16.55
C ILE A 209 -27.52 4.55 -16.49
N VAL A 210 -28.01 4.87 -15.29
CA VAL A 210 -28.81 6.09 -15.05
C VAL A 210 -27.99 7.05 -14.20
N HIS A 211 -27.74 8.24 -14.77
CA HIS A 211 -27.12 9.34 -14.03
C HIS A 211 -28.17 10.09 -13.23
N LEU A 212 -28.08 10.02 -11.92
CA LEU A 212 -28.98 10.75 -11.03
C LEU A 212 -28.34 12.05 -10.57
N SER A 213 -29.09 13.15 -10.63
CA SER A 213 -28.72 14.42 -10.01
C SER A 213 -29.78 14.84 -8.98
N PRO A 214 -29.37 15.52 -7.89
CA PRO A 214 -30.33 16.00 -6.88
C PRO A 214 -31.35 16.93 -7.51
N CYS A 215 -32.64 16.76 -7.18
CA CYS A 215 -33.72 17.62 -7.65
C CYS A 215 -33.60 19.08 -7.18
N GLN A 216 -32.90 19.34 -6.09
CA GLN A 216 -32.69 20.70 -5.60
C GLN A 216 -31.25 21.12 -5.95
N LYS A 217 -31.13 22.16 -6.76
CA LYS A 217 -29.88 22.91 -7.01
C LYS A 217 -29.44 23.66 -5.74
N LYS A 218 -29.14 22.96 -4.67
CA LYS A 218 -28.63 23.56 -3.42
C LYS A 218 -27.14 23.89 -3.45
N TYR A 219 -26.43 23.58 -4.52
CA TYR A 219 -25.01 23.89 -4.68
C TYR A 219 -24.80 24.78 -5.91
N LYS A 220 -25.29 26.02 -5.82
CA LYS A 220 -24.69 27.16 -6.51
C LYS A 220 -23.63 27.80 -5.58
N ASP A 221 -22.87 27.05 -4.88
CA ASP A 221 -21.62 27.57 -4.39
C ASP A 221 -20.68 27.56 -5.58
N LYS A 222 -20.67 28.67 -6.33
CA LYS A 222 -19.47 29.02 -7.08
C LYS A 222 -18.36 28.89 -6.06
N LEU A 223 -17.49 27.92 -6.24
CA LEU A 223 -16.25 27.88 -5.51
C LEU A 223 -15.62 29.24 -5.80
N ILE A 224 -15.62 30.14 -4.81
CA ILE A 224 -14.83 31.35 -4.90
C ILE A 224 -13.42 30.82 -4.74
N LEU A 225 -12.73 30.67 -5.86
CA LEU A 225 -11.31 30.34 -5.83
C LEU A 225 -10.64 31.47 -5.04
N PRO A 226 -9.78 31.17 -4.08
CA PRO A 226 -9.01 32.22 -3.41
C PRO A 226 -8.31 33.06 -4.47
N ASP A 227 -8.34 34.39 -4.36
CA ASP A 227 -7.65 35.30 -5.28
C ASP A 227 -6.13 35.01 -5.32
N ASP A 228 -5.59 34.36 -4.30
CA ASP A 228 -4.19 33.96 -4.13
C ASP A 228 -3.94 32.47 -4.40
N ILE A 229 -4.46 31.91 -5.48
CA ILE A 229 -4.08 30.54 -5.83
C ILE A 229 -2.58 30.53 -6.17
N GLN A 230 -1.76 30.07 -5.24
CA GLN A 230 -0.37 29.75 -5.54
C GLN A 230 -0.36 28.46 -6.38
N TYR A 231 -0.22 28.65 -7.68
CA TYR A 231 0.02 27.51 -8.58
C TYR A 231 1.37 26.89 -8.23
N ILE A 232 1.34 25.66 -7.78
CA ILE A 232 2.58 24.88 -7.71
C ILE A 232 2.92 24.54 -9.16
N ASP A 233 3.94 25.19 -9.67
CA ASP A 233 4.51 24.87 -10.98
C ASP A 233 4.93 23.40 -10.93
N THR A 234 4.31 22.55 -11.77
CA THR A 234 4.67 21.12 -11.89
C THR A 234 6.12 20.97 -12.36
N ASN A 235 6.71 21.97 -13.01
CA ASN A 235 8.14 22.02 -13.29
C ASN A 235 8.99 22.02 -12.02
N LYS A 236 8.47 22.48 -10.88
CA LYS A 236 9.17 22.31 -9.59
C LYS A 236 9.33 20.84 -9.20
N TYR A 237 8.45 19.94 -9.60
CA TYR A 237 8.64 18.50 -9.37
C TYR A 237 9.80 17.93 -10.19
N LEU A 238 10.07 18.46 -11.39
CA LEU A 238 11.23 18.10 -12.17
C LEU A 238 12.53 18.54 -11.47
N MET A 239 12.53 19.61 -10.68
CA MET A 239 13.69 20.02 -9.88
C MET A 239 14.09 18.98 -8.82
N TYR A 240 13.15 18.15 -8.36
CA TYR A 240 13.40 17.07 -7.40
C TYR A 240 13.65 15.71 -8.06
N SER A 241 13.64 15.67 -9.39
CA SER A 241 14.07 14.52 -10.18
C SER A 241 15.53 14.68 -10.53
N LYS A 242 16.33 13.66 -10.24
CA LYS A 242 17.73 13.62 -10.65
C LYS A 242 17.86 12.68 -11.83
N PHE A 243 18.05 13.26 -13.01
CA PHE A 243 18.27 12.48 -14.21
C PHE A 243 19.60 11.72 -14.13
N PRO A 244 19.73 10.62 -14.87
CA PRO A 244 20.99 9.92 -14.94
C PRO A 244 22.13 10.87 -15.32
N LEU A 245 23.23 10.81 -14.58
CA LEU A 245 24.44 11.59 -14.78
C LEU A 245 24.38 13.08 -14.34
N GLU A 246 23.29 13.51 -13.70
CA GLU A 246 23.17 14.83 -13.05
C GLU A 246 23.59 14.79 -11.58
N ASN A 247 24.88 14.66 -11.24
CA ASN A 247 25.38 14.50 -9.87
C ASN A 247 24.86 13.27 -9.13
N TRP A 248 24.06 12.45 -9.80
CA TRP A 248 23.51 11.21 -9.32
C TRP A 248 23.59 10.11 -10.36
N LEU A 249 24.00 8.93 -9.92
CA LEU A 249 23.87 7.70 -10.67
C LEU A 249 22.88 6.81 -9.94
N SER A 250 21.75 6.54 -10.57
CA SER A 250 20.71 5.65 -10.07
C SER A 250 20.61 4.44 -10.96
N ILE A 251 20.86 3.26 -10.41
CA ILE A 251 20.84 1.99 -11.15
C ILE A 251 19.96 0.96 -10.43
N LYS A 252 19.30 0.13 -11.23
CA LYS A 252 18.56 -1.05 -10.79
C LYS A 252 19.36 -2.29 -11.16
N LEU A 253 19.75 -3.07 -10.15
CA LEU A 253 20.44 -4.35 -10.31
C LEU A 253 19.42 -5.46 -10.09
N TYR A 254 18.93 -6.06 -11.17
CA TYR A 254 17.93 -7.12 -11.11
C TYR A 254 18.56 -8.45 -10.71
N SER A 255 18.09 -9.03 -9.63
CA SER A 255 18.60 -10.28 -9.04
C SER A 255 17.56 -10.93 -8.15
N ASN A 256 17.77 -12.20 -7.81
CA ASN A 256 16.93 -12.88 -6.84
C ASN A 256 17.16 -12.34 -5.42
N ASP A 257 16.10 -12.37 -4.58
CA ASP A 257 16.18 -11.88 -3.19
C ASP A 257 17.30 -12.57 -2.39
N ASP A 258 17.53 -13.86 -2.64
CA ASP A 258 18.51 -14.69 -1.90
C ASP A 258 19.97 -14.23 -2.09
N VAL A 259 20.30 -13.59 -3.22
CA VAL A 259 21.65 -13.11 -3.50
C VAL A 259 21.87 -11.64 -3.12
N HIS A 260 20.81 -10.94 -2.70
CA HIS A 260 20.92 -9.52 -2.34
C HIS A 260 21.93 -9.28 -1.23
N ASN A 261 21.95 -10.11 -0.16
CA ASN A 261 22.92 -9.96 0.92
C ASN A 261 24.35 -10.09 0.40
N HIS A 262 24.61 -11.06 -0.47
CA HIS A 262 25.90 -11.27 -1.06
C HIS A 262 26.36 -10.05 -1.89
N ILE A 263 25.50 -9.50 -2.75
CA ILE A 263 25.78 -8.30 -3.55
C ILE A 263 26.10 -7.10 -2.65
N LEU A 264 25.30 -6.90 -1.59
CA LEU A 264 25.46 -5.77 -0.67
C LEU A 264 26.78 -5.86 0.12
N ILE A 265 27.08 -7.02 0.67
CA ILE A 265 28.25 -7.23 1.53
C ILE A 265 29.56 -7.21 0.75
N ASN A 266 29.60 -7.80 -0.43
CA ASN A 266 30.83 -7.98 -1.20
C ASN A 266 31.02 -6.86 -2.25
N SER A 267 30.04 -6.65 -3.12
CA SER A 267 30.23 -5.74 -4.27
C SER A 267 29.94 -4.28 -3.91
N ILE A 268 28.76 -3.98 -3.33
CA ILE A 268 28.38 -2.60 -2.98
C ILE A 268 29.22 -2.07 -1.81
N SER A 269 29.52 -2.91 -0.82
CA SER A 269 30.44 -2.54 0.27
C SER A 269 31.85 -2.23 -0.23
N LYS A 270 32.39 -3.03 -1.16
CA LYS A 270 33.69 -2.80 -1.78
C LYS A 270 33.69 -1.48 -2.53
N LEU A 271 32.67 -1.22 -3.34
CA LEU A 271 32.51 0.05 -4.05
C LEU A 271 32.51 1.23 -3.05
N ASN A 272 31.71 1.17 -2.01
CA ASN A 272 31.63 2.22 -0.98
C ASN A 272 32.98 2.50 -0.32
N ASN A 273 33.75 1.46 -0.02
CA ASN A 273 35.08 1.58 0.57
C ASN A 273 36.06 2.27 -0.42
N ILE A 274 36.01 1.92 -1.71
CA ILE A 274 36.86 2.55 -2.74
C ILE A 274 36.50 4.04 -2.87
N LEU A 275 35.20 4.38 -2.88
CA LEU A 275 34.74 5.78 -2.97
C LEU A 275 35.25 6.61 -1.78
N LYS A 276 35.23 6.04 -0.57
CA LYS A 276 35.75 6.70 0.64
C LYS A 276 37.28 6.88 0.59
N GLN A 277 38.03 5.82 0.24
CA GLN A 277 39.49 5.86 0.16
C GLN A 277 40.01 6.87 -0.86
N LYS A 278 39.33 7.00 -1.99
CA LYS A 278 39.68 7.95 -3.04
C LYS A 278 39.23 9.39 -2.75
N GLN A 279 38.57 9.64 -1.62
CA GLN A 279 38.08 10.96 -1.21
C GLN A 279 37.27 11.69 -2.29
N TYR A 280 36.48 10.97 -3.07
CA TYR A 280 35.72 11.53 -4.19
C TYR A 280 34.52 12.40 -3.76
N ASN A 281 34.34 12.62 -2.46
CA ASN A 281 33.16 13.27 -1.88
C ASN A 281 31.85 12.65 -2.40
N SER A 282 31.90 11.33 -2.59
CA SER A 282 30.80 10.54 -3.12
C SER A 282 30.22 9.68 -2.03
N ARG A 283 28.90 9.57 -2.01
CA ARG A 283 28.15 8.75 -1.04
C ARG A 283 27.13 7.90 -1.77
N LEU A 284 26.83 6.73 -1.23
CA LEU A 284 25.85 5.85 -1.82
C LEU A 284 24.82 5.37 -0.80
N PHE A 285 23.62 5.11 -1.27
CA PHE A 285 22.61 4.36 -0.54
C PHE A 285 21.88 3.40 -1.46
N PHE A 286 21.22 2.41 -0.87
CA PHE A 286 20.45 1.42 -1.59
C PHE A 286 19.09 1.17 -0.95
N ILE A 287 18.18 0.60 -1.74
CA ILE A 287 16.91 0.03 -1.30
C ILE A 287 16.67 -1.27 -2.05
N ARG A 288 16.01 -2.24 -1.40
CA ARG A 288 15.56 -3.46 -2.05
C ARG A 288 14.14 -3.23 -2.57
N TYR A 289 13.86 -3.63 -3.79
CA TYR A 289 12.59 -3.34 -4.45
C TYR A 289 12.10 -4.53 -5.29
N LYS A 290 10.79 -4.59 -5.52
CA LYS A 290 10.18 -5.66 -6.31
C LYS A 290 9.05 -5.08 -7.15
N ASP A 291 9.41 -4.55 -8.32
CA ASP A 291 8.47 -4.01 -9.27
C ASP A 291 9.12 -3.91 -10.67
N PRO A 292 8.69 -4.71 -11.64
CA PRO A 292 7.91 -5.96 -11.54
C PRO A 292 8.72 -7.14 -11.00
N LYS A 293 10.06 -7.09 -11.09
CA LYS A 293 11.00 -8.11 -10.62
C LYS A 293 11.82 -7.60 -9.44
N SER A 294 12.35 -8.53 -8.65
CA SER A 294 13.24 -8.20 -7.54
C SER A 294 14.53 -7.54 -8.01
N HIS A 295 14.94 -6.45 -7.34
CA HIS A 295 16.16 -5.71 -7.67
C HIS A 295 16.65 -4.86 -6.50
N ILE A 296 17.93 -4.51 -6.55
CA ILE A 296 18.53 -3.48 -5.69
C ILE A 296 18.57 -2.18 -6.48
N ARG A 297 17.97 -1.11 -5.93
CA ARG A 297 18.17 0.26 -6.42
C ARG A 297 19.36 0.85 -5.71
N LEU A 298 20.47 1.03 -6.43
CA LEU A 298 21.67 1.67 -5.93
C LEU A 298 21.72 3.10 -6.43
N ARG A 299 21.93 4.05 -5.52
CA ARG A 299 22.02 5.47 -5.81
C ARG A 299 23.32 6.02 -5.28
N ILE A 300 24.08 6.68 -6.16
CA ILE A 300 25.40 7.24 -5.86
C ILE A 300 25.36 8.73 -6.14
N LYS A 301 25.60 9.55 -5.13
CA LYS A 301 25.80 10.99 -5.24
C LYS A 301 27.27 11.27 -5.49
N TYR A 302 27.59 12.19 -6.38
CA TYR A 302 28.96 12.52 -6.73
C TYR A 302 29.08 13.95 -7.25
N SER A 303 30.32 14.49 -7.30
CA SER A 303 30.62 15.73 -8.00
C SER A 303 30.85 15.47 -9.48
N ASN A 304 30.41 16.37 -10.36
CA ASN A 304 30.50 16.19 -11.82
C ASN A 304 31.92 15.92 -12.33
N GLU A 305 32.94 16.49 -11.67
CA GLU A 305 34.35 16.26 -11.99
C GLU A 305 34.78 14.79 -11.85
N LYS A 306 34.05 14.01 -11.02
CA LYS A 306 34.35 12.59 -10.76
C LYS A 306 33.47 11.61 -11.51
N LEU A 307 32.62 12.09 -12.40
CA LEU A 307 31.68 11.26 -13.18
C LEU A 307 32.38 10.09 -13.87
N LYS A 308 33.48 10.37 -14.61
CA LYS A 308 34.21 9.35 -15.37
C LYS A 308 34.75 8.24 -14.47
N ASP A 309 35.34 8.61 -13.34
CA ASP A 309 35.91 7.66 -12.40
C ASP A 309 34.82 6.80 -11.76
N ILE A 310 33.70 7.42 -11.37
CA ILE A 310 32.56 6.73 -10.75
C ILE A 310 31.91 5.75 -11.71
N VAL A 311 31.67 6.18 -12.96
CA VAL A 311 31.10 5.32 -14.01
C VAL A 311 32.04 4.13 -14.27
N GLY A 312 33.36 4.34 -14.30
CA GLY A 312 34.33 3.27 -14.43
C GLY A 312 34.24 2.24 -13.30
N LEU A 313 34.26 2.69 -12.04
CA LEU A 313 34.13 1.81 -10.88
C LEU A 313 32.80 1.03 -10.86
N VAL A 314 31.72 1.68 -11.23
CA VAL A 314 30.40 1.03 -11.31
C VAL A 314 30.34 0.03 -12.46
N SER A 315 30.94 0.35 -13.60
CA SER A 315 31.06 -0.56 -14.75
C SER A 315 31.81 -1.84 -14.38
N ASP A 316 32.95 -1.70 -13.68
CA ASP A 316 33.73 -2.85 -13.21
C ASP A 316 32.93 -3.71 -12.24
N MET A 317 32.20 -3.09 -11.30
CA MET A 317 31.30 -3.81 -10.39
C MET A 317 30.19 -4.57 -11.14
N ILE A 318 29.54 -3.93 -12.12
CA ILE A 318 28.47 -4.56 -12.93
C ILE A 318 29.03 -5.74 -13.73
N LYS A 319 30.23 -5.59 -14.31
CA LYS A 319 30.92 -6.65 -15.03
C LYS A 319 31.18 -7.86 -14.14
N ASP A 320 31.74 -7.63 -12.95
CA ASP A 320 31.98 -8.68 -11.95
C ASP A 320 30.67 -9.39 -11.54
N LEU A 321 29.62 -8.63 -11.25
CA LEU A 321 28.29 -9.18 -10.91
C LEU A 321 27.71 -10.03 -12.04
N LYS A 322 27.89 -9.63 -13.29
CA LYS A 322 27.41 -10.35 -14.47
C LYS A 322 28.22 -11.64 -14.68
N GLU A 323 29.55 -11.58 -14.62
CA GLU A 323 30.44 -12.72 -14.78
C GLU A 323 30.18 -13.82 -13.74
N ASN A 324 29.81 -13.41 -12.52
CA ASN A 324 29.44 -14.32 -11.43
C ASN A 324 27.93 -14.71 -11.43
N ASN A 325 27.17 -14.35 -12.44
CA ASN A 325 25.73 -14.62 -12.58
C ASN A 325 24.87 -14.13 -11.39
N LEU A 326 25.29 -13.05 -10.73
CA LEU A 326 24.60 -12.48 -9.56
C LEU A 326 23.48 -11.51 -9.96
N ILE A 327 23.52 -10.97 -11.18
CA ILE A 327 22.49 -10.09 -11.76
C ILE A 327 22.06 -10.60 -13.13
N THR A 328 20.79 -10.39 -13.46
CA THR A 328 20.22 -10.75 -14.77
C THR A 328 20.08 -9.54 -15.70
N GLU A 329 19.95 -8.34 -15.13
CA GLU A 329 19.70 -7.10 -15.84
C GLU A 329 20.22 -5.91 -15.02
N CYS A 330 20.69 -4.87 -15.69
CA CYS A 330 21.06 -3.61 -15.07
C CYS A 330 20.45 -2.45 -15.87
N VAL A 331 19.71 -1.57 -15.18
CA VAL A 331 19.02 -0.43 -15.80
C VAL A 331 19.43 0.86 -15.09
N MET A 332 19.81 1.87 -15.86
CA MET A 332 19.99 3.22 -15.37
C MET A 332 18.63 3.95 -15.34
N ASP A 333 18.31 4.61 -14.24
CA ASP A 333 16.98 5.18 -13.99
C ASP A 333 17.05 6.57 -13.36
N THR A 334 15.98 7.34 -13.47
CA THR A 334 15.83 8.63 -12.80
C THR A 334 15.63 8.42 -11.30
N TYR A 335 16.33 9.20 -10.49
CA TYR A 335 16.08 9.25 -9.05
C TYR A 335 14.99 10.29 -8.73
N PHE A 336 13.79 9.84 -8.47
CA PHE A 336 12.71 10.66 -7.95
C PHE A 336 12.84 10.79 -6.42
N GLN A 337 13.02 12.02 -5.96
CA GLN A 337 13.19 12.33 -4.54
C GLN A 337 11.82 12.44 -3.85
N GLU A 338 11.52 11.51 -2.93
CA GLU A 338 10.26 11.48 -2.17
C GLU A 338 10.27 12.49 -1.00
N PHE A 339 10.63 13.75 -1.27
CA PHE A 339 10.87 14.76 -0.22
C PHE A 339 9.67 14.98 0.71
N GLU A 340 8.43 14.90 0.23
CA GLU A 340 7.24 15.07 1.06
C GLU A 340 7.13 14.01 2.16
N ARG A 341 7.53 12.79 1.85
CA ARG A 341 7.56 11.66 2.78
C ARG A 341 8.54 11.87 3.92
N TYR A 342 9.57 12.66 3.69
CA TYR A 342 10.69 12.88 4.61
C TYR A 342 10.76 14.31 5.14
N GLY A 343 9.63 15.02 5.24
CA GLY A 343 9.53 16.31 5.91
C GLY A 343 9.63 17.53 5.01
N GLY A 344 9.53 17.34 3.69
CA GLY A 344 9.56 18.42 2.69
C GLY A 344 10.96 18.74 2.18
N ALA A 345 11.01 19.57 1.14
CA ALA A 345 12.24 19.87 0.39
C ALA A 345 13.37 20.41 1.28
N ASN A 346 13.07 21.26 2.24
CA ASN A 346 14.07 21.89 3.13
C ASN A 346 14.76 20.91 4.08
N ASN A 347 14.11 19.76 4.37
CA ASN A 347 14.64 18.75 5.27
C ASN A 347 15.24 17.56 4.51
N PHE A 348 15.03 17.49 3.18
CA PHE A 348 15.36 16.31 2.41
C PHE A 348 16.87 16.05 2.31
N TYR A 349 17.70 17.09 2.30
CA TYR A 349 19.16 16.93 2.37
C TYR A 349 19.58 16.11 3.60
N PHE A 350 19.03 16.39 4.78
CA PHE A 350 19.35 15.64 5.99
C PHE A 350 18.80 14.21 5.97
N ALA A 351 17.66 14.01 5.30
CA ALA A 351 17.14 12.68 5.06
C ALA A 351 18.07 11.85 4.17
N GLU A 352 18.64 12.44 3.10
CA GLU A 352 19.63 11.76 2.23
C GLU A 352 20.90 11.39 3.00
N GLU A 353 21.42 12.29 3.86
CA GLU A 353 22.57 11.96 4.74
C GLU A 353 22.24 10.75 5.62
N THR A 354 21.04 10.73 6.19
CA THR A 354 20.53 9.58 6.96
C THR A 354 20.41 8.30 6.10
N PHE A 355 20.04 8.40 4.82
CA PHE A 355 19.97 7.21 3.94
C PHE A 355 21.34 6.61 3.64
N PHE A 356 22.37 7.44 3.51
CA PHE A 356 23.75 6.99 3.32
C PHE A 356 24.24 6.22 4.54
N SER A 357 24.18 6.82 5.72
CA SER A 357 24.64 6.18 6.97
C SER A 357 23.79 4.95 7.34
N ASN A 358 22.48 4.98 7.08
CA ASN A 358 21.61 3.81 7.27
C ASN A 358 21.96 2.65 6.33
N SER A 359 22.41 2.94 5.10
CA SER A 359 22.87 1.90 4.18
C SER A 359 24.18 1.27 4.65
N GLU A 360 25.09 2.08 5.21
CA GLU A 360 26.32 1.59 5.83
C GLU A 360 26.03 0.73 7.06
N LEU A 361 25.16 1.20 7.95
CA LEU A 361 24.66 0.41 9.08
C LEU A 361 24.10 -0.94 8.62
N ALA A 362 23.20 -0.92 7.63
CA ALA A 362 22.60 -2.15 7.14
C ALA A 362 23.64 -3.16 6.63
N ILE A 363 24.62 -2.69 5.83
CA ILE A 363 25.73 -3.53 5.36
C ILE A 363 26.58 -4.04 6.52
N GLY A 364 26.88 -3.20 7.51
CA GLY A 364 27.65 -3.58 8.69
C GLY A 364 26.96 -4.68 9.50
N LEU A 365 25.66 -4.51 9.78
CA LEU A 365 24.86 -5.50 10.51
C LEU A 365 24.66 -6.81 9.71
N LEU A 366 24.50 -6.71 8.39
CA LEU A 366 24.49 -7.88 7.52
C LEU A 366 25.80 -8.67 7.58
N LYS A 367 26.96 -7.99 7.60
CA LYS A 367 28.27 -8.64 7.76
C LYS A 367 28.40 -9.34 9.12
N LEU A 368 27.95 -8.70 10.20
CA LEU A 368 27.96 -9.34 11.53
C LEU A 368 27.13 -10.63 11.54
N TYR A 369 25.98 -10.62 10.86
CA TYR A 369 25.11 -11.79 10.78
C TYR A 369 25.68 -12.88 9.85
N GLU A 370 26.04 -12.56 8.62
CA GLU A 370 26.46 -13.53 7.60
C GLU A 370 27.83 -14.17 7.93
N TYR A 371 28.73 -13.44 8.58
CA TYR A 371 30.02 -13.96 9.00
C TYR A 371 30.01 -14.58 10.40
N ASN A 372 28.81 -14.77 11.00
CA ASN A 372 28.64 -15.37 12.33
C ASN A 372 29.39 -14.64 13.46
N PHE A 373 29.58 -13.32 13.33
CA PHE A 373 30.12 -12.50 14.42
C PHE A 373 29.10 -12.19 15.51
N THR A 374 27.84 -12.57 15.30
CA THR A 374 26.76 -12.44 16.28
C THR A 374 25.87 -13.68 16.25
N LYS A 375 25.26 -14.00 17.41
CA LYS A 375 24.18 -14.99 17.52
C LYS A 375 22.78 -14.38 17.36
N LEU A 376 22.70 -13.06 17.21
CA LEU A 376 21.45 -12.32 17.01
C LEU A 376 20.92 -12.54 15.60
N LYS A 377 19.61 -12.62 15.47
CA LYS A 377 18.94 -12.64 14.15
C LYS A 377 18.89 -11.22 13.56
N LEU A 378 18.71 -11.10 12.26
CA LEU A 378 18.54 -9.78 11.61
C LEU A 378 17.38 -8.96 12.20
N THR A 379 16.29 -9.63 12.61
CA THR A 379 15.17 -8.99 13.33
C THR A 379 15.56 -8.49 14.71
N ASP A 380 16.45 -9.21 15.42
CA ASP A 380 16.95 -8.78 16.72
C ASP A 380 17.86 -7.54 16.56
N LEU A 381 18.74 -7.55 15.57
CA LEU A 381 19.61 -6.43 15.21
C LEU A 381 18.81 -5.19 14.81
N PHE A 382 17.72 -5.37 14.05
CA PHE A 382 16.79 -4.29 13.72
C PHE A 382 16.13 -3.70 14.97
N ILE A 383 15.62 -4.55 15.88
CA ILE A 383 14.99 -4.10 17.12
C ILE A 383 15.99 -3.31 17.99
N ILE A 384 17.22 -3.83 18.15
CA ILE A 384 18.27 -3.17 18.92
C ILE A 384 18.60 -1.79 18.34
N SER A 385 18.78 -1.70 17.03
CA SER A 385 19.12 -0.43 16.38
C SER A 385 17.99 0.59 16.48
N CYS A 386 16.73 0.21 16.22
CA CYS A 386 15.58 1.12 16.36
C CYS A 386 15.33 1.51 17.83
N TYR A 387 15.53 0.58 18.77
CA TYR A 387 15.40 0.87 20.19
C TYR A 387 16.43 1.90 20.65
N LYS A 388 17.71 1.72 20.30
CA LYS A 388 18.77 2.67 20.63
C LYS A 388 18.46 4.05 20.07
N LEU A 389 18.07 4.15 18.82
CA LEU A 389 17.69 5.42 18.20
C LEU A 389 16.53 6.12 18.93
N ILE A 390 15.46 5.41 19.28
CA ILE A 390 14.31 5.99 19.99
C ILE A 390 14.71 6.49 21.39
N GLU A 391 15.62 5.78 22.07
CA GLU A 391 16.08 6.18 23.39
C GLU A 391 16.99 7.42 23.35
N ASP A 392 17.82 7.54 22.31
CA ASP A 392 18.75 8.66 22.13
C ASP A 392 18.07 9.91 21.51
N LEU A 393 16.82 9.80 21.04
CA LEU A 393 16.01 10.95 20.67
C LEU A 393 15.36 11.54 21.93
N ASP A 394 15.32 12.88 21.98
CA ASP A 394 14.59 13.62 23.03
C ASP A 394 13.06 13.52 22.78
N ILE A 395 12.52 12.31 22.96
CA ILE A 395 11.10 12.01 22.80
C ILE A 395 10.56 11.51 24.14
N ASN A 396 9.50 12.17 24.64
CA ASN A 396 8.85 11.73 25.87
C ASN A 396 8.17 10.37 25.74
N SER A 397 7.94 9.69 26.85
CA SER A 397 7.40 8.32 26.88
C SER A 397 6.03 8.17 26.22
N GLU A 398 5.17 9.20 26.27
CA GLU A 398 3.85 9.16 25.63
C GLU A 398 3.99 9.20 24.11
N ASP A 399 4.87 10.05 23.58
CA ASP A 399 5.12 10.18 22.14
C ASP A 399 5.82 8.94 21.58
N LYS A 400 6.75 8.29 22.33
CA LYS A 400 7.33 7.00 21.94
C LYS A 400 6.24 5.94 21.71
N LEU A 401 5.26 5.84 22.61
CA LEU A 401 4.14 4.90 22.47
C LEU A 401 3.17 5.31 21.37
N TYR A 402 2.88 6.59 21.20
CA TYR A 402 2.03 7.12 20.16
C TYR A 402 2.59 6.83 18.76
N TYR A 403 3.91 7.02 18.56
CA TYR A 403 4.52 6.75 17.26
C TYR A 403 4.43 5.28 16.85
N LEU A 404 4.38 4.36 17.80
CA LEU A 404 4.30 2.92 17.56
C LEU A 404 2.90 2.32 17.80
N GLU A 405 1.86 3.12 18.04
CA GLU A 405 0.53 2.65 18.47
C GLU A 405 -0.13 1.63 17.52
N ASN A 406 0.13 1.78 16.21
CA ASN A 406 -0.47 0.91 15.18
C ASN A 406 0.13 -0.50 15.14
N PHE A 407 1.22 -0.76 15.87
CA PHE A 407 1.91 -2.04 15.86
C PHE A 407 1.56 -2.85 17.12
N ASN A 408 0.58 -3.75 16.98
CA ASN A 408 0.19 -4.65 18.05
C ASN A 408 0.48 -6.10 17.68
N ILE A 409 1.03 -6.86 18.63
CA ILE A 409 1.24 -8.30 18.47
C ILE A 409 0.16 -9.09 19.19
N GLY A 410 -0.41 -10.08 18.49
CA GLY A 410 -1.39 -10.98 19.09
C GLY A 410 -0.76 -11.96 20.11
N LYS A 411 -1.58 -12.50 21.01
CA LYS A 411 -1.15 -13.46 22.07
C LYS A 411 -0.37 -14.67 21.54
N LYS A 412 -0.65 -15.10 20.30
CA LYS A 412 0.04 -16.22 19.63
C LYS A 412 1.57 -16.02 19.46
N TYR A 413 2.03 -14.77 19.48
CA TYR A 413 3.44 -14.43 19.33
C TYR A 413 4.18 -14.22 20.67
N ASN A 414 3.56 -14.47 21.82
CA ASN A 414 4.19 -14.24 23.12
C ASN A 414 5.44 -15.12 23.34
N LYS A 415 5.43 -16.38 22.90
CA LYS A 415 6.62 -17.26 23.00
C LYS A 415 7.81 -16.73 22.21
N GLU A 416 7.58 -16.27 20.98
CA GLU A 416 8.60 -15.65 20.13
C GLU A 416 9.12 -14.36 20.78
N PHE A 417 8.24 -13.54 21.34
CA PHE A 417 8.61 -12.32 22.05
C PHE A 417 9.54 -12.59 23.25
N GLU A 418 9.26 -13.58 24.10
CA GLU A 418 10.13 -13.91 25.23
C GLU A 418 11.51 -14.39 24.76
N GLN A 419 11.59 -15.14 23.68
CA GLN A 419 12.88 -15.51 23.08
C GLN A 419 13.68 -14.30 22.58
N ILE A 420 13.02 -13.34 21.91
CA ILE A 420 13.65 -12.09 21.48
C ILE A 420 14.18 -11.32 22.69
N LYS A 421 13.36 -11.16 23.72
CA LYS A 421 13.73 -10.47 24.96
C LYS A 421 14.95 -11.09 25.66
N ILE A 422 15.06 -12.42 25.65
CA ILE A 422 16.23 -13.13 26.19
C ILE A 422 17.49 -12.80 25.36
N ARG A 423 17.41 -12.90 24.02
CA ARG A 423 18.57 -12.65 23.15
C ARG A 423 19.01 -11.18 23.14
N THR A 424 18.05 -10.25 23.17
CA THR A 424 18.31 -8.80 23.01
C THR A 424 18.44 -8.08 24.35
N GLY A 425 18.04 -8.68 25.46
CA GLY A 425 17.86 -8.00 26.75
C GLY A 425 19.11 -7.31 27.29
N HIS A 426 20.31 -7.79 26.94
CA HIS A 426 21.56 -7.14 27.30
C HIS A 426 21.72 -5.77 26.61
N TYR A 427 21.29 -5.67 25.35
CA TYR A 427 21.41 -4.46 24.52
C TYR A 427 20.23 -3.51 24.64
N LEU A 428 19.14 -3.90 25.32
CA LEU A 428 17.93 -3.10 25.50
C LEU A 428 17.89 -2.41 26.86
N LYS A 429 19.05 -1.98 27.35
CA LYS A 429 19.19 -1.24 28.62
C LYS A 429 20.01 0.01 28.35
N ASN A 430 19.39 1.17 28.52
CA ASN A 430 20.10 2.43 28.48
C ASN A 430 20.66 2.71 29.87
N HIS A 431 21.92 2.36 30.10
CA HIS A 431 22.65 2.67 31.33
C HIS A 431 23.96 3.32 30.93
N ASP A 432 24.30 4.44 31.55
CA ASP A 432 25.60 5.10 31.45
C ASP A 432 26.12 5.24 30.00
N ASN A 433 25.38 5.88 29.12
CA ASN A 433 25.74 6.08 27.72
C ASN A 433 26.07 4.78 26.97
N TRP A 434 25.22 3.77 27.11
CA TRP A 434 25.36 2.47 26.43
C TRP A 434 26.64 1.69 26.79
N GLN A 435 27.12 1.82 28.02
CA GLN A 435 28.30 1.07 28.50
C GLN A 435 28.17 -0.45 28.35
N ASN A 436 26.94 -0.97 28.41
CA ASN A 436 26.65 -2.38 28.20
C ASN A 436 27.15 -2.93 26.85
N TYR A 437 27.20 -2.09 25.81
CA TYR A 437 27.75 -2.49 24.50
C TYR A 437 29.28 -2.71 24.57
N ARG A 438 29.97 -2.08 25.49
CA ARG A 438 31.41 -2.15 25.62
C ARG A 438 31.88 -3.36 26.44
N THR A 439 30.96 -4.16 26.95
CA THR A 439 31.27 -5.34 27.78
C THR A 439 31.60 -6.60 26.97
N SER A 440 31.40 -6.57 25.67
CA SER A 440 31.68 -7.68 24.75
C SER A 440 32.19 -7.20 23.41
N GLU A 441 32.95 -8.03 22.69
CA GLU A 441 33.40 -7.74 21.33
C GLU A 441 32.21 -7.57 20.37
N GLU A 442 31.17 -8.40 20.51
CA GLU A 442 29.92 -8.29 19.75
C GLU A 442 29.27 -6.93 19.99
N GLY A 443 29.14 -6.47 21.22
CA GLY A 443 28.57 -5.17 21.58
C GLY A 443 29.38 -4.01 21.01
N ILE A 444 30.72 -4.05 21.09
CA ILE A 444 31.57 -3.02 20.48
C ILE A 444 31.35 -2.93 18.97
N ARG A 445 31.31 -4.08 18.29
CA ARG A 445 31.01 -4.12 16.83
C ARG A 445 29.63 -3.56 16.49
N LEU A 446 28.63 -3.83 17.32
CA LEU A 446 27.29 -3.23 17.18
C LEU A 446 27.34 -1.72 17.35
N LEU A 447 27.99 -1.22 18.38
CA LEU A 447 28.10 0.21 18.68
C LEU A 447 28.79 0.97 17.55
N ILE A 448 29.92 0.49 17.05
CA ILE A 448 30.66 1.10 15.93
C ILE A 448 29.77 1.24 14.68
N ASN A 449 28.94 0.24 14.39
CA ASN A 449 28.02 0.31 13.24
C ASN A 449 26.87 1.30 13.48
N LEU A 450 26.44 1.51 14.73
CA LEU A 450 25.32 2.37 15.07
C LEU A 450 25.70 3.87 15.14
N ASP A 451 26.90 4.19 15.68
CA ASP A 451 27.29 5.56 16.03
C ASP A 451 27.21 6.55 14.86
N ASN A 452 27.69 6.18 13.68
CA ASN A 452 27.65 7.07 12.51
C ASN A 452 26.21 7.35 12.04
N TYR A 453 25.37 6.33 12.04
CA TYR A 453 23.97 6.45 11.65
C TYR A 453 23.18 7.28 12.66
N GLU A 454 23.45 7.08 13.93
CA GLU A 454 22.78 7.80 15.01
C GLU A 454 23.03 9.30 14.94
N ASN A 455 24.27 9.73 14.71
CA ASN A 455 24.61 11.15 14.58
C ASN A 455 23.85 11.83 13.43
N ASP A 456 23.81 11.21 12.25
CA ASP A 456 23.07 11.73 11.09
C ASP A 456 21.57 11.75 11.37
N PHE A 457 21.05 10.69 12.01
CA PHE A 457 19.64 10.59 12.32
C PHE A 457 19.18 11.61 13.39
N ILE A 458 19.95 11.82 14.45
CA ILE A 458 19.65 12.84 15.47
C ILE A 458 19.68 14.23 14.84
N SER A 459 20.66 14.51 13.98
CA SER A 459 20.74 15.79 13.25
C SER A 459 19.49 16.01 12.40
N TYR A 460 19.08 14.99 11.65
CA TYR A 460 17.85 15.05 10.85
C TYR A 460 16.60 15.21 11.72
N TRP A 461 16.48 14.45 12.82
CA TRP A 461 15.32 14.53 13.71
C TRP A 461 15.19 15.90 14.37
N ASN A 462 16.29 16.53 14.73
CA ASN A 462 16.30 17.90 15.28
C ASN A 462 15.79 18.91 14.26
N LYS A 463 16.11 18.73 12.96
CA LYS A 463 15.53 19.56 11.89
C LYS A 463 14.03 19.33 11.72
N ILE A 464 13.59 18.07 11.79
CA ILE A 464 12.16 17.73 11.76
C ILE A 464 11.43 18.37 12.95
N ASN A 465 11.99 18.29 14.15
CA ASN A 465 11.38 18.86 15.36
C ASN A 465 11.25 20.37 15.30
N SER A 466 12.22 21.07 14.72
CA SER A 466 12.20 22.54 14.59
C SER A 466 11.30 23.04 13.46
N SER A 467 11.01 22.21 12.43
CA SER A 467 10.29 22.65 11.23
C SER A 467 8.86 22.10 11.12
N ILE A 468 8.52 21.05 11.86
CA ILE A 468 7.22 20.37 11.78
C ILE A 468 6.56 20.32 13.14
N ASN A 469 5.37 20.92 13.27
CA ASN A 469 4.60 20.93 14.52
C ASN A 469 3.67 19.70 14.65
N SER A 470 3.21 19.12 13.53
CA SER A 470 2.26 18.01 13.53
C SER A 470 2.89 16.72 14.06
N LYS A 471 2.40 16.19 15.16
CA LYS A 471 2.81 14.90 15.74
C LYS A 471 2.58 13.74 14.77
N GLU A 472 1.46 13.76 14.05
CA GLU A 472 1.13 12.71 13.05
C GLU A 472 2.13 12.72 11.89
N ARG A 473 2.55 13.90 11.42
CA ARG A 473 3.56 14.01 10.37
C ARG A 473 4.93 13.53 10.86
N LYS A 474 5.33 13.86 12.09
CA LYS A 474 6.56 13.36 12.73
C LYS A 474 6.54 11.84 12.85
N LYS A 475 5.42 11.25 13.29
CA LYS A 475 5.19 9.81 13.33
C LYS A 475 5.36 9.18 11.95
N GLY A 476 4.75 9.74 10.91
CA GLY A 476 4.87 9.24 9.54
C GLY A 476 6.32 9.23 9.03
N ILE A 477 7.10 10.28 9.35
CA ILE A 477 8.51 10.39 8.99
C ILE A 477 9.35 9.34 9.72
N LEU A 478 9.21 9.21 11.04
CA LEU A 478 9.94 8.22 11.84
C LEU A 478 9.68 6.80 11.35
N LEU A 479 8.40 6.47 11.13
CA LEU A 479 8.01 5.15 10.62
C LEU A 479 8.52 4.90 9.20
N SER A 480 8.64 5.93 8.37
CA SER A 480 9.25 5.81 7.03
C SER A 480 10.74 5.49 7.11
N ILE A 481 11.47 6.09 8.04
CA ILE A 481 12.89 5.77 8.28
C ILE A 481 13.04 4.32 8.77
N PHE A 482 12.24 3.88 9.72
CA PHE A 482 12.30 2.50 10.23
C PHE A 482 11.89 1.48 9.16
N HIS A 483 10.88 1.80 8.36
CA HIS A 483 10.52 0.99 7.20
C HIS A 483 11.70 0.82 6.24
N MET A 484 12.40 1.90 5.91
CA MET A 484 13.55 1.84 5.01
C MET A 484 14.74 1.12 5.63
N GLN A 485 14.95 1.22 6.94
CA GLN A 485 15.96 0.45 7.65
C GLN A 485 15.64 -1.06 7.60
N PHE A 486 14.38 -1.44 7.86
CA PHE A 486 13.93 -2.83 7.73
C PHE A 486 14.15 -3.36 6.31
N ASN A 487 13.76 -2.58 5.31
CA ASN A 487 13.94 -2.91 3.89
C ASN A 487 15.41 -3.17 3.55
N ARG A 488 16.33 -2.30 3.99
CA ARG A 488 17.76 -2.45 3.73
C ARG A 488 18.37 -3.69 4.39
N MET A 489 17.98 -3.96 5.64
CA MET A 489 18.51 -5.08 6.42
C MET A 489 17.90 -6.44 6.03
N ILE A 490 16.58 -6.50 5.87
CA ILE A 490 15.83 -7.76 5.78
C ILE A 490 15.17 -7.94 4.41
N GLY A 491 14.78 -6.84 3.76
CA GLY A 491 14.08 -6.87 2.48
C GLY A 491 12.59 -6.61 2.60
N ILE A 492 11.84 -7.07 1.60
CA ILE A 492 10.42 -6.77 1.45
C ILE A 492 9.58 -7.87 2.10
N ASN A 493 9.20 -7.68 3.35
CA ASN A 493 8.29 -8.57 4.06
C ASN A 493 7.41 -7.80 5.06
N ARG A 494 6.30 -7.26 4.57
CA ARG A 494 5.40 -6.42 5.36
C ARG A 494 4.84 -7.09 6.62
N LYS A 495 4.57 -8.40 6.55
CA LYS A 495 4.06 -9.16 7.70
C LYS A 495 5.12 -9.30 8.79
N LEU A 496 6.36 -9.61 8.41
CA LEU A 496 7.48 -9.71 9.34
C LEU A 496 7.83 -8.34 9.92
N GLU A 497 7.85 -7.29 9.10
CA GLU A 497 8.09 -5.91 9.53
C GLU A 497 7.10 -5.48 10.61
N ASN A 498 5.79 -5.58 10.32
CA ASN A 498 4.74 -5.20 11.28
C ASN A 498 4.86 -5.98 12.60
N ARG A 499 5.20 -7.25 12.53
CA ARG A 499 5.42 -8.09 13.72
C ARG A 499 6.65 -7.64 14.51
N THR A 500 7.76 -7.36 13.83
CA THR A 500 9.00 -6.90 14.45
C THR A 500 8.83 -5.52 15.10
N MET A 501 8.13 -4.61 14.45
CA MET A 501 7.76 -3.32 15.03
C MET A 501 6.85 -3.48 16.26
N GLY A 502 5.96 -4.47 16.25
CA GLY A 502 5.13 -4.81 17.41
C GLY A 502 5.96 -5.31 18.60
N TYR A 503 7.04 -6.05 18.36
CA TYR A 503 7.97 -6.45 19.42
C TYR A 503 8.72 -5.23 19.98
N LEU A 504 9.21 -4.34 19.12
CA LEU A 504 9.85 -3.09 19.54
C LEU A 504 8.91 -2.25 20.42
N ARG A 505 7.66 -2.05 19.99
CA ARG A 505 6.65 -1.35 20.80
C ARG A 505 6.46 -2.00 22.18
N LYS A 506 6.36 -3.31 22.25
CA LYS A 506 6.15 -4.04 23.51
C LYS A 506 7.36 -3.93 24.43
N ILE A 507 8.58 -3.89 23.88
CA ILE A 507 9.82 -3.65 24.64
C ILE A 507 9.78 -2.26 25.27
N ILE A 508 9.53 -1.22 24.46
CA ILE A 508 9.47 0.18 24.92
C ILE A 508 8.38 0.35 25.98
N TYR A 509 7.18 -0.23 25.74
CA TYR A 509 6.10 -0.21 26.72
C TYR A 509 6.52 -0.82 28.06
N ASN A 510 7.15 -1.99 28.03
CA ASN A 510 7.61 -2.69 29.25
C ASN A 510 8.67 -1.88 30.01
N GLN A 511 9.54 -1.16 29.29
CA GLN A 511 10.54 -0.31 29.90
C GLN A 511 9.89 0.91 30.57
N ILE A 512 9.03 1.63 29.86
CA ILE A 512 8.30 2.78 30.41
C ILE A 512 7.51 2.38 31.68
N MET A 513 6.87 1.20 31.66
CA MET A 513 6.15 0.70 32.84
C MET A 513 7.10 0.38 34.00
N ARG A 514 8.28 -0.17 33.74
CA ARG A 514 9.29 -0.40 34.79
C ARG A 514 9.78 0.90 35.40
N GLU A 515 10.13 1.89 34.60
CA GLU A 515 10.58 3.21 35.08
C GLU A 515 9.49 3.88 35.91
N LYS A 516 8.22 3.80 35.49
CA LYS A 516 7.08 4.36 36.21
C LYS A 516 6.82 3.70 37.57
N TYR A 517 7.00 2.36 37.66
CA TYR A 517 6.69 1.62 38.89
C TYR A 517 7.90 1.38 39.79
N TYR A 518 9.13 1.33 39.27
CA TYR A 518 10.34 1.02 40.01
C TYR A 518 11.36 2.17 40.07
N GLY A 519 11.25 3.19 39.20
CA GLY A 519 12.15 4.36 39.17
C GLY A 519 11.86 5.41 40.23
N LYS A 520 10.98 5.13 41.20
CA LYS A 520 10.68 5.98 42.39
C LYS A 520 11.37 5.46 43.67
N LYS A 521 12.44 4.67 43.53
CA LYS A 521 13.26 4.30 44.69
C LYS A 521 14.66 4.90 44.58
#